data_125263e406986c4596a737a2430f4201
#
_entry.id   125263e406986c4596a737a2430f4201
#
_cell.length_a   1.000
_cell.length_b   1.000
_cell.length_c   1.000
_cell.angle_alpha   90.00
_cell.angle_beta   90.00
_cell.angle_gamma   90.00
#
_symmetry.space_group_name_H-M   'P 1'
#
loop_
_entity.id
_entity.type
_entity.pdbx_description
1 polymer ?
#
loop_
_entity_poly.entity_id
_entity_poly.type
_entity_poly.pdbx_seq_one_letter_code
_entity_poly.pdbx_strand_id
1 'polypeptide(L)'
;YDPNNLVESFEEESTLNAQRLQSAGSGVDMTSYSLPMKLFTFWFRPLFIDSPNALGIIVSIENALYIYMFSKVFKKSFIDYMRIAPAMVKMSAVVFISISISMTFVMSNLGIIIRQKSQIMYYMLFVIVAFMDWEKTNRIKKRAEIYNRIVEEERRKREEAAFLEST
;
A
#
# COMPACT_ATOMS: atom_id res chain seq x y z
N TYR A 1 -13.63 -1.24 -34.57
CA TYR A 1 -13.80 -1.76 -33.19
C TYR A 1 -14.54 -3.10 -33.29
N ASP A 2 -13.89 -4.20 -33.07
CA ASP A 2 -14.53 -5.51 -33.09
C ASP A 2 -14.89 -5.90 -31.64
N PRO A 3 -16.17 -5.95 -31.30
CA PRO A 3 -16.61 -6.27 -29.95
C PRO A 3 -16.26 -7.70 -29.51
N ASN A 4 -15.91 -8.59 -30.44
CA ASN A 4 -15.54 -9.96 -30.15
C ASN A 4 -14.06 -10.10 -29.71
N ASN A 5 -13.24 -9.06 -29.95
CA ASN A 5 -11.81 -9.02 -29.61
C ASN A 5 -11.48 -7.80 -28.72
N LEU A 6 -12.34 -7.52 -27.73
CA LEU A 6 -12.18 -6.36 -26.84
C LEU A 6 -10.82 -6.34 -26.12
N VAL A 7 -10.29 -7.48 -25.74
CA VAL A 7 -8.99 -7.58 -25.06
C VAL A 7 -7.84 -7.28 -26.02
N GLU A 8 -7.86 -7.86 -27.24
CA GLU A 8 -6.86 -7.59 -28.28
C GLU A 8 -6.88 -6.13 -28.74
N SER A 9 -8.08 -5.58 -28.98
CA SER A 9 -8.24 -4.18 -29.37
C SER A 9 -7.73 -3.23 -28.28
N PHE A 10 -7.98 -3.55 -27.01
CA PHE A 10 -7.48 -2.78 -25.88
C PHE A 10 -5.96 -2.87 -25.72
N GLU A 11 -5.38 -4.06 -25.92
CA GLU A 11 -3.92 -4.25 -25.88
C GLU A 11 -3.24 -3.50 -27.06
N GLU A 12 -3.80 -3.55 -28.26
CA GLU A 12 -3.27 -2.85 -29.43
C GLU A 12 -3.32 -1.33 -29.25
N GLU A 13 -4.44 -0.79 -28.77
CA GLU A 13 -4.61 0.63 -28.49
C GLU A 13 -3.72 1.09 -27.32
N SER A 14 -3.55 0.27 -26.30
CA SER A 14 -2.67 0.56 -25.18
C SER A 14 -1.19 0.58 -25.58
N THR A 15 -0.76 -0.35 -26.47
CA THR A 15 0.62 -0.37 -27.00
C THR A 15 0.90 0.82 -27.91
N LEU A 16 -0.04 1.22 -28.77
CA LEU A 16 0.07 2.41 -29.61
C LEU A 16 0.18 3.70 -28.78
N ASN A 17 -0.63 3.83 -27.74
CA ASN A 17 -0.57 4.96 -26.83
C ASN A 17 0.74 4.98 -26.03
N ALA A 18 1.21 3.81 -25.58
CA ALA A 18 2.50 3.66 -24.91
C ALA A 18 3.66 4.12 -25.81
N GLN A 19 3.68 3.72 -27.08
CA GLN A 19 4.71 4.13 -28.05
C GLN A 19 4.67 5.64 -28.34
N ARG A 20 3.49 6.23 -28.47
CA ARG A 20 3.34 7.70 -28.66
C ARG A 20 3.86 8.49 -27.46
N LEU A 21 3.64 8.01 -26.24
CA LEU A 21 4.11 8.65 -25.02
C LEU A 21 5.61 8.45 -24.77
N GLN A 22 6.18 7.36 -25.28
CA GLN A 22 7.60 7.05 -25.21
C GLN A 22 8.45 8.06 -26.00
N SER A 23 7.94 8.53 -27.14
CA SER A 23 8.61 9.53 -27.97
C SER A 23 8.71 10.92 -27.31
N ALA A 24 8.02 11.17 -26.21
CA ALA A 24 7.98 12.46 -25.51
C ALA A 24 9.10 12.67 -24.48
N GLY A 25 10.25 12.00 -24.60
CA GLY A 25 11.52 12.36 -23.94
C GLY A 25 11.76 11.82 -22.52
N SER A 26 10.77 11.23 -21.84
CA SER A 26 10.93 10.56 -20.52
C SER A 26 10.20 9.22 -20.47
N GLY A 27 10.14 8.53 -21.61
CA GLY A 27 9.45 7.26 -21.75
C GLY A 27 10.20 6.11 -21.09
N VAL A 28 9.45 5.23 -20.41
CA VAL A 28 9.92 3.93 -19.95
C VAL A 28 9.17 2.88 -20.76
N ASP A 29 9.92 2.01 -21.43
CA ASP A 29 9.29 0.90 -22.14
C ASP A 29 8.76 -0.13 -21.14
N MET A 30 7.46 -0.06 -20.89
CA MET A 30 6.77 -1.02 -20.01
C MET A 30 6.05 -2.11 -20.80
N THR A 31 6.12 -2.12 -22.13
CA THR A 31 5.40 -3.10 -22.96
C THR A 31 5.84 -4.52 -22.69
N SER A 32 7.15 -4.73 -22.44
CA SER A 32 7.75 -6.03 -22.13
C SER A 32 7.60 -6.46 -20.67
N TYR A 33 7.09 -5.60 -19.79
CA TYR A 33 7.01 -5.89 -18.36
C TYR A 33 5.80 -6.75 -18.02
N SER A 34 6.00 -7.72 -17.11
CA SER A 34 4.88 -8.43 -16.48
C SER A 34 4.02 -7.49 -15.64
N LEU A 35 2.74 -7.81 -15.44
CA LEU A 35 1.81 -6.98 -14.67
C LEU A 35 2.34 -6.56 -13.28
N PRO A 36 2.95 -7.45 -12.47
CA PRO A 36 3.55 -7.03 -11.21
C PRO A 36 4.67 -6.01 -11.37
N MET A 37 5.49 -6.15 -12.43
CA MET A 37 6.57 -5.19 -12.71
C MET A 37 6.04 -3.85 -13.22
N LYS A 38 4.96 -3.86 -14.01
CA LYS A 38 4.24 -2.63 -14.41
C LYS A 38 3.71 -1.89 -13.18
N LEU A 39 3.05 -2.60 -12.25
CA LEU A 39 2.54 -2.02 -11.00
C LEU A 39 3.67 -1.47 -10.13
N PHE A 40 4.75 -2.23 -9.96
CA PHE A 40 5.91 -1.76 -9.20
C PHE A 40 6.49 -0.48 -9.82
N THR A 41 6.67 -0.44 -11.14
CA THR A 41 7.14 0.73 -11.87
C THR A 41 6.19 1.91 -11.69
N PHE A 42 4.90 1.70 -11.81
CA PHE A 42 3.89 2.73 -11.63
C PHE A 42 3.89 3.32 -10.21
N TRP A 43 3.98 2.48 -9.16
CA TRP A 43 3.90 2.94 -7.79
C TRP A 43 5.19 3.59 -7.27
N PHE A 44 6.36 3.07 -7.68
CA PHE A 44 7.62 3.37 -6.99
C PHE A 44 8.69 4.04 -7.86
N ARG A 45 8.52 4.14 -9.18
CA ARG A 45 9.46 4.90 -10.02
C ARG A 45 9.00 6.36 -10.19
N PRO A 46 9.92 7.33 -10.39
CA PRO A 46 11.37 7.14 -10.43
C PRO A 46 11.98 6.86 -9.05
N LEU A 47 13.05 6.07 -9.05
CA LEU A 47 13.94 5.92 -7.92
C LEU A 47 15.23 6.73 -8.19
N PHE A 48 16.13 6.81 -7.20
CA PHE A 48 17.36 7.59 -7.25
C PHE A 48 18.22 7.33 -8.52
N ILE A 49 18.14 6.11 -9.07
CA ILE A 49 18.87 5.70 -10.28
C ILE A 49 18.27 6.31 -11.55
N ASP A 50 16.97 6.59 -11.53
CA ASP A 50 16.21 7.04 -12.70
C ASP A 50 16.20 8.58 -12.84
N SER A 51 16.77 9.32 -11.88
CA SER A 51 16.54 10.75 -11.74
C SER A 51 17.84 11.54 -11.62
N PRO A 52 18.38 12.05 -12.75
CA PRO A 52 19.60 12.85 -12.73
C PRO A 52 19.41 14.28 -12.18
N ASN A 53 18.15 14.74 -12.01
CA ASN A 53 17.81 16.11 -11.64
C ASN A 53 17.37 16.23 -10.18
N ALA A 54 17.58 17.42 -9.57
CA ALA A 54 17.19 17.72 -8.19
C ALA A 54 15.71 17.42 -7.88
N LEU A 55 14.79 17.73 -8.80
CA LEU A 55 13.37 17.40 -8.66
C LEU A 55 13.12 15.89 -8.63
N GLY A 56 13.86 15.14 -9.44
CA GLY A 56 13.79 13.69 -9.45
C GLY A 56 14.26 13.06 -8.12
N ILE A 57 15.25 13.64 -7.46
CA ILE A 57 15.72 13.22 -6.14
C ILE A 57 14.60 13.40 -5.09
N ILE A 58 13.89 14.52 -5.11
CA ILE A 58 12.76 14.78 -4.20
C ILE A 58 11.67 13.72 -4.40
N VAL A 59 11.28 13.45 -5.64
CA VAL A 59 10.30 12.40 -5.96
C VAL A 59 10.79 11.01 -5.57
N SER A 60 12.09 10.76 -5.67
CA SER A 60 12.69 9.48 -5.24
C SER A 60 12.63 9.28 -3.73
N ILE A 61 12.79 10.34 -2.94
CA ILE A 61 12.61 10.31 -1.48
C ILE A 61 11.14 10.00 -1.14
N GLU A 62 10.20 10.66 -1.82
CA GLU A 62 8.76 10.37 -1.67
C GLU A 62 8.45 8.90 -1.99
N ASN A 63 9.00 8.38 -3.08
CA ASN A 63 8.82 6.98 -3.48
C ASN A 63 9.45 6.00 -2.48
N ALA A 64 10.60 6.31 -1.91
CA ALA A 64 11.21 5.51 -0.84
C ALA A 64 10.30 5.47 0.41
N LEU A 65 9.65 6.58 0.75
CA LEU A 65 8.66 6.62 1.82
C LEU A 65 7.44 5.73 1.50
N TYR A 66 6.95 5.76 0.26
CA TYR A 66 5.87 4.86 -0.17
C TYR A 66 6.26 3.40 -0.04
N ILE A 67 7.47 3.00 -0.49
CA ILE A 67 7.98 1.63 -0.31
C ILE A 67 7.98 1.23 1.16
N TYR A 68 8.48 2.10 2.04
CA TYR A 68 8.47 1.86 3.49
C TYR A 68 7.05 1.67 4.01
N MET A 69 6.11 2.51 3.64
CA MET A 69 4.71 2.38 4.06
C MET A 69 4.07 1.12 3.50
N PHE A 70 4.30 0.81 2.24
CA PHE A 70 3.81 -0.43 1.61
C PHE A 70 4.36 -1.69 2.28
N SER A 71 5.57 -1.66 2.83
CA SER A 71 6.13 -2.82 3.57
C SER A 71 5.24 -3.28 4.72
N LYS A 72 4.37 -2.42 5.24
CA LYS A 72 3.40 -2.75 6.30
C LYS A 72 2.29 -3.69 5.81
N VAL A 73 1.94 -3.61 4.52
CA VAL A 73 0.89 -4.45 3.90
C VAL A 73 1.27 -5.93 3.86
N PHE A 74 2.58 -6.23 3.82
CA PHE A 74 3.08 -7.61 3.80
C PHE A 74 3.04 -8.32 5.16
N LYS A 75 2.58 -7.65 6.22
CA LYS A 75 2.40 -8.28 7.53
C LYS A 75 1.15 -9.15 7.54
N LYS A 76 1.23 -10.32 8.20
CA LYS A 76 0.07 -11.19 8.41
C LYS A 76 -1.09 -10.44 9.08
N SER A 77 -0.79 -9.56 10.04
CA SER A 77 -1.79 -8.75 10.73
C SER A 77 -2.57 -7.80 9.81
N PHE A 78 -2.03 -7.45 8.63
CA PHE A 78 -2.74 -6.66 7.64
C PHE A 78 -3.90 -7.46 7.01
N ILE A 79 -3.69 -8.73 6.70
CA ILE A 79 -4.74 -9.62 6.16
C ILE A 79 -5.86 -9.78 7.20
N ASP A 80 -5.49 -9.99 8.46
CA ASP A 80 -6.47 -10.12 9.55
C ASP A 80 -7.26 -8.82 9.73
N TYR A 81 -6.59 -7.67 9.65
CA TYR A 81 -7.24 -6.37 9.66
C TYR A 81 -8.21 -6.20 8.49
N MET A 82 -7.79 -6.52 7.26
CA MET A 82 -8.64 -6.35 6.07
C MET A 82 -9.92 -7.17 6.13
N ARG A 83 -9.96 -8.30 6.86
CA ARG A 83 -11.18 -9.09 7.05
C ARG A 83 -12.23 -8.34 7.87
N ILE A 84 -11.80 -7.60 8.89
CA ILE A 84 -12.67 -6.88 9.83
C ILE A 84 -12.77 -5.39 9.55
N ALA A 85 -11.98 -4.86 8.60
CA ALA A 85 -11.91 -3.44 8.28
C ALA A 85 -13.27 -2.89 7.84
N PRO A 86 -13.56 -1.61 8.13
CA PRO A 86 -14.74 -0.91 7.65
C PRO A 86 -14.86 -0.93 6.12
N ALA A 87 -16.08 -0.86 5.61
CA ALA A 87 -16.35 -0.87 4.17
C ALA A 87 -15.56 0.21 3.41
N MET A 88 -15.43 1.41 3.96
CA MET A 88 -14.66 2.50 3.35
C MET A 88 -13.20 2.13 3.11
N VAL A 89 -12.55 1.44 4.05
CA VAL A 89 -11.16 0.99 3.90
C VAL A 89 -11.04 -0.05 2.79
N LYS A 90 -11.98 -1.02 2.75
CA LYS A 90 -12.03 -2.05 1.71
C LYS A 90 -12.28 -1.44 0.33
N MET A 91 -13.22 -0.51 0.23
CA MET A 91 -13.49 0.21 -1.02
C MET A 91 -12.28 1.01 -1.49
N SER A 92 -11.59 1.72 -0.59
CA SER A 92 -10.36 2.44 -0.93
C SER A 92 -9.27 1.51 -1.49
N ALA A 93 -9.09 0.33 -0.90
CA ALA A 93 -8.15 -0.66 -1.40
C ALA A 93 -8.55 -1.16 -2.81
N VAL A 94 -9.83 -1.45 -3.04
CA VAL A 94 -10.34 -1.88 -4.35
C VAL A 94 -10.16 -0.78 -5.40
N VAL A 95 -10.52 0.46 -5.08
CA VAL A 95 -10.35 1.63 -5.97
C VAL A 95 -8.87 1.81 -6.31
N PHE A 96 -7.99 1.77 -5.31
CA PHE A 96 -6.55 1.88 -5.52
C PHE A 96 -6.03 0.83 -6.51
N ILE A 97 -6.37 -0.45 -6.29
CA ILE A 97 -5.90 -1.55 -7.15
C ILE A 97 -6.48 -1.43 -8.56
N SER A 98 -7.78 -1.17 -8.69
CA SER A 98 -8.46 -1.09 -9.98
C SER A 98 -7.90 0.04 -10.85
N ILE A 99 -7.74 1.24 -10.28
CA ILE A 99 -7.17 2.38 -11.01
C ILE A 99 -5.69 2.12 -11.32
N SER A 100 -4.91 1.57 -10.39
CA SER A 100 -3.51 1.25 -10.63
C SER A 100 -3.34 0.28 -11.80
N ILE A 101 -4.13 -0.79 -11.86
CA ILE A 101 -4.11 -1.73 -12.99
C ILE A 101 -4.45 -1.01 -14.29
N SER A 102 -5.55 -0.26 -14.33
CA SER A 102 -5.96 0.48 -15.53
C SER A 102 -4.86 1.44 -16.02
N MET A 103 -4.22 2.16 -15.10
CA MET A 103 -3.17 3.12 -15.43
C MET A 103 -1.89 2.46 -15.96
N THR A 104 -1.55 1.25 -15.51
CA THR A 104 -0.35 0.54 -16.01
C THR A 104 -0.46 0.14 -17.49
N PHE A 105 -1.66 0.02 -18.02
CA PHE A 105 -1.88 -0.26 -19.45
C PHE A 105 -1.88 0.99 -20.32
N VAL A 106 -2.18 2.15 -19.75
CA VAL A 106 -2.32 3.40 -20.53
C VAL A 106 -1.04 4.24 -20.49
N MET A 107 -0.21 4.12 -19.47
CA MET A 107 0.87 5.06 -19.21
C MET A 107 2.26 4.45 -19.33
N SER A 108 3.07 5.03 -20.23
CA SER A 108 4.50 4.72 -20.40
C SER A 108 5.42 5.92 -20.21
N ASN A 109 4.88 7.11 -19.88
CA ASN A 109 5.66 8.31 -19.64
C ASN A 109 5.79 8.60 -18.14
N LEU A 110 7.02 8.65 -17.60
CA LEU A 110 7.30 8.88 -16.17
C LEU A 110 6.71 10.20 -15.64
N GLY A 111 6.72 11.26 -16.45
CA GLY A 111 6.16 12.55 -16.04
C GLY A 111 4.65 12.48 -15.79
N ILE A 112 3.92 11.76 -16.63
CA ILE A 112 2.48 11.54 -16.49
C ILE A 112 2.22 10.59 -15.32
N ILE A 113 3.02 9.54 -15.17
CA ILE A 113 2.94 8.58 -14.06
C ILE A 113 3.07 9.29 -12.71
N ILE A 114 4.06 10.15 -12.53
CA ILE A 114 4.28 10.90 -11.28
C ILE A 114 3.04 11.71 -10.91
N ARG A 115 2.46 12.40 -11.89
CA ARG A 115 1.31 13.29 -11.68
C ARG A 115 0.03 12.53 -11.36
N GLN A 116 -0.23 11.42 -12.02
CA GLN A 116 -1.43 10.60 -11.79
C GLN A 116 -1.30 9.73 -10.53
N LYS A 117 -0.11 9.20 -10.28
CA LYS A 117 0.19 8.40 -9.10
C LYS A 117 -0.13 9.14 -7.81
N SER A 118 0.26 10.41 -7.69
CA SER A 118 0.03 11.19 -6.47
C SER A 118 -1.44 11.23 -6.07
N GLN A 119 -2.36 11.30 -7.04
CA GLN A 119 -3.80 11.30 -6.78
C GLN A 119 -4.33 9.95 -6.30
N ILE A 120 -3.74 8.85 -6.78
CA ILE A 120 -4.19 7.49 -6.48
C ILE A 120 -3.60 6.99 -5.16
N MET A 121 -2.39 7.40 -4.82
CA MET A 121 -1.69 6.98 -3.62
C MET A 121 -2.42 7.35 -2.33
N TYR A 122 -3.25 8.41 -2.32
CA TYR A 122 -4.06 8.77 -1.15
C TYR A 122 -4.98 7.64 -0.69
N TYR A 123 -5.57 6.87 -1.60
CA TYR A 123 -6.42 5.73 -1.24
C TYR A 123 -5.64 4.67 -0.48
N MET A 124 -4.42 4.37 -0.94
CA MET A 124 -3.58 3.38 -0.27
C MET A 124 -2.99 3.90 1.04
N LEU A 125 -2.60 5.16 1.10
CA LEU A 125 -2.15 5.80 2.34
C LEU A 125 -3.25 5.76 3.41
N PHE A 126 -4.50 6.03 3.02
CA PHE A 126 -5.65 5.91 3.92
C PHE A 126 -5.78 4.49 4.49
N VAL A 127 -5.67 3.46 3.65
CA VAL A 127 -5.71 2.04 4.08
C VAL A 127 -4.57 1.71 5.05
N ILE A 128 -3.35 2.16 4.74
CA ILE A 128 -2.17 1.91 5.57
C ILE A 128 -2.27 2.62 6.92
N VAL A 129 -2.69 3.88 6.94
CA VAL A 129 -2.86 4.66 8.18
C VAL A 129 -3.94 4.04 9.06
N ALA A 130 -5.07 3.65 8.49
CA ALA A 130 -6.13 2.96 9.21
C ALA A 130 -5.65 1.63 9.81
N PHE A 131 -4.85 0.87 9.06
CA PHE A 131 -4.22 -0.35 9.57
C PHE A 131 -3.23 -0.07 10.71
N MET A 132 -2.38 0.94 10.59
CA MET A 132 -1.41 1.30 11.62
C MET A 132 -2.10 1.73 12.92
N ASP A 133 -3.19 2.48 12.83
CA ASP A 133 -4.01 2.87 13.99
C ASP A 133 -4.64 1.66 14.68
N TRP A 134 -5.24 0.77 13.90
CA TRP A 134 -5.77 -0.50 14.42
C TRP A 134 -4.67 -1.35 15.08
N GLU A 135 -3.49 -1.49 14.45
CA GLU A 135 -2.37 -2.25 15.01
C GLU A 135 -1.90 -1.65 16.36
N LYS A 136 -1.80 -0.31 16.42
CA LYS A 136 -1.44 0.41 17.66
C LYS A 136 -2.48 0.18 18.76
N THR A 137 -3.76 0.33 18.44
CA THR A 137 -4.85 0.13 19.37
C THR A 137 -4.88 -1.29 19.93
N ASN A 138 -4.70 -2.29 19.08
CA ASN A 138 -4.64 -3.69 19.52
C ASN A 138 -3.43 -3.99 20.41
N ARG A 139 -2.28 -3.38 20.14
CA ARG A 139 -1.11 -3.51 21.03
C ARG A 139 -1.38 -2.91 22.41
N ILE A 140 -2.04 -1.76 22.47
CA ILE A 140 -2.39 -1.11 23.73
C ILE A 140 -3.37 -1.99 24.52
N LYS A 141 -4.43 -2.50 23.89
CA LYS A 141 -5.41 -3.40 24.50
C LYS A 141 -4.74 -4.66 25.10
N LYS A 142 -3.88 -5.33 24.30
CA LYS A 142 -3.15 -6.51 24.77
C LYS A 142 -2.25 -6.22 25.97
N ARG A 143 -1.58 -5.06 25.99
CA ARG A 143 -0.76 -4.65 27.14
C ARG A 143 -1.61 -4.40 28.39
N ALA A 144 -2.75 -3.74 28.24
CA ALA A 144 -3.68 -3.51 29.34
C ALA A 144 -4.25 -4.82 29.91
N GLU A 145 -4.60 -5.77 29.05
CA GLU A 145 -5.05 -7.11 29.48
C GLU A 145 -3.99 -7.86 30.26
N ILE A 146 -2.74 -7.84 29.80
CA ILE A 146 -1.62 -8.49 30.50
C ILE A 146 -1.40 -7.81 31.85
N TYR A 147 -1.39 -6.50 31.90
CA TYR A 147 -1.24 -5.74 33.15
C TYR A 147 -2.34 -6.09 34.14
N ASN A 148 -3.60 -6.09 33.72
CA ASN A 148 -4.73 -6.43 34.59
C ASN A 148 -4.63 -7.85 35.13
N ARG A 149 -4.19 -8.84 34.34
CA ARG A 149 -3.95 -10.21 34.81
C ARG A 149 -2.88 -10.27 35.91
N ILE A 150 -1.77 -9.57 35.72
CA ILE A 150 -0.68 -9.52 36.70
C ILE A 150 -1.20 -8.93 38.03
N VAL A 151 -1.94 -7.82 37.96
CA VAL A 151 -2.51 -7.18 39.16
C VAL A 151 -3.49 -8.10 39.87
N GLU A 152 -4.34 -8.82 39.14
CA GLU A 152 -5.28 -9.79 39.74
C GLU A 152 -4.58 -10.99 40.38
N GLU A 153 -3.49 -11.48 39.77
CA GLU A 153 -2.68 -12.56 40.34
C GLU A 153 -1.97 -12.12 41.63
N GLU A 154 -1.42 -10.91 41.64
CA GLU A 154 -0.80 -10.34 42.84
C GLU A 154 -1.82 -10.14 43.98
N ARG A 155 -3.02 -9.66 43.63
CA ARG A 155 -4.09 -9.51 44.63
C ARG A 155 -4.47 -10.86 45.24
N ARG A 156 -4.67 -11.88 44.43
CA ARG A 156 -4.98 -13.24 44.93
C ARG A 156 -3.88 -13.77 45.83
N LYS A 157 -2.61 -13.61 45.46
CA LYS A 157 -1.49 -14.05 46.31
C LYS A 157 -1.46 -13.34 47.67
N ARG A 158 -1.79 -12.03 47.69
CA ARG A 158 -1.88 -11.27 48.93
C ARG A 158 -3.06 -11.73 49.81
N GLU A 159 -4.21 -12.00 49.20
CA GLU A 159 -5.39 -12.52 49.93
C GLU A 159 -5.13 -13.92 50.51
N GLU A 160 -4.47 -14.80 49.74
CA GLU A 160 -4.05 -16.13 50.22
C GLU A 160 -3.04 -16.05 51.39
N ALA A 161 -2.02 -15.17 51.27
CA ALA A 161 -1.04 -14.95 52.32
C ALA A 161 -1.69 -14.41 53.60
N ALA A 162 -2.57 -13.42 53.48
CA ALA A 162 -3.32 -12.87 54.62
C ALA A 162 -4.24 -13.92 55.29
N PHE A 163 -4.82 -14.83 54.51
CA PHE A 163 -5.64 -15.92 55.06
C PHE A 163 -4.79 -16.93 55.86
N LEU A 164 -3.59 -17.26 55.35
CA LEU A 164 -2.66 -18.18 56.05
C LEU A 164 -2.10 -17.59 57.34
N GLU A 165 -1.90 -16.26 57.40
CA GLU A 165 -1.45 -15.57 58.61
C GLU A 165 -2.56 -15.45 59.68
N SER A 166 -3.82 -15.58 59.31
CA SER A 166 -4.99 -15.47 60.19
C SER A 166 -5.43 -16.81 60.81
N THR A 167 -4.82 -17.92 60.37
CA THR A 167 -5.15 -19.30 60.82
C THR A 167 -4.08 -19.86 61.75
#